data_077b6ee68303658c61865549da0fb0ae
#
_entry.id   077b6ee68303658c61865549da0fb0ae
#
_cell.length_a   1.000
_cell.length_b   1.000
_cell.length_c   1.000
_cell.angle_alpha   90.00
_cell.angle_beta   90.00
_cell.angle_gamma   90.00
#
_symmetry.space_group_name_H-M   'P 1'
#
loop_
_entity.id
_entity.type
_entity.pdbx_description
1 polymer ?
#
loop_
_entity_poly.entity_id
_entity_poly.type
_entity_poly.pdbx_seq_one_letter_code
_entity_poly.pdbx_strand_id
1 'polypeptide(L)'
;MGGGTGVVGMPTLRDEAVRGELGERLGRLTPESKARWGSFDAPRMVCHLSDSLDTGLGGVPIATTGPWVLRRFPMKHLALYVIPMPKGAKAPRELLKTAPGDFEEDRRGVLERMERLAGLPRGEGPDHFIFGSLTNDEWNALNWKHIDHHLRQFGC
;
A
#
# COMPACT_ATOMS: atom_id res chain seq x y z
N MET A 1 -24.06 18.11 -4.59
CA MET A 1 -24.29 17.15 -3.49
C MET A 1 -24.87 15.89 -4.08
N GLY A 2 -24.06 15.03 -4.56
CA GLY A 2 -24.47 13.71 -5.00
C GLY A 2 -24.45 12.75 -3.83
N GLY A 3 -25.62 12.43 -3.27
CA GLY A 3 -25.76 11.28 -2.39
C GLY A 3 -25.54 10.01 -3.20
N GLY A 4 -24.29 9.62 -3.38
CA GLY A 4 -23.97 8.32 -3.91
C GLY A 4 -24.33 7.29 -2.87
N THR A 5 -25.36 6.50 -3.13
CA THR A 5 -25.54 5.21 -2.48
C THR A 5 -24.32 4.39 -2.83
N GLY A 6 -23.25 4.57 -2.05
CA GLY A 6 -22.02 3.85 -2.24
C GLY A 6 -22.31 2.37 -2.05
N VAL A 7 -22.17 1.61 -3.12
CA VAL A 7 -21.80 0.21 -2.97
C VAL A 7 -20.66 0.23 -1.96
N VAL A 8 -20.84 -0.44 -0.82
CA VAL A 8 -19.82 -0.55 0.23
C VAL A 8 -18.69 -1.40 -0.36
N GLY A 9 -17.89 -0.77 -1.19
CA GLY A 9 -16.67 -1.34 -1.72
C GLY A 9 -15.53 -1.18 -0.72
N MET A 10 -14.47 -1.94 -0.88
CA MET A 10 -13.24 -1.78 -0.13
C MET A 10 -12.72 -0.34 -0.30
N PRO A 11 -12.22 0.31 0.76
CA PRO A 11 -11.60 1.62 0.64
C PRO A 11 -10.46 1.63 -0.39
N THR A 12 -10.21 2.79 -0.97
CA THR A 12 -9.17 2.97 -1.98
C THR A 12 -8.51 4.34 -1.80
N LEU A 13 -7.25 4.44 -2.20
CA LEU A 13 -6.55 5.72 -2.19
C LEU A 13 -7.15 6.76 -3.16
N ARG A 14 -8.02 6.35 -4.08
CA ARG A 14 -8.76 7.27 -4.95
C ARG A 14 -9.66 8.22 -4.16
N ASP A 15 -10.16 7.79 -3.01
CA ASP A 15 -11.03 8.59 -2.14
C ASP A 15 -10.18 9.55 -1.30
N GLU A 16 -10.44 10.85 -1.44
CA GLU A 16 -9.75 11.90 -0.69
C GLU A 16 -9.92 11.76 0.82
N ALA A 17 -11.13 11.40 1.28
CA ALA A 17 -11.40 11.21 2.70
C ALA A 17 -10.61 10.02 3.27
N VAL A 18 -10.44 8.96 2.49
CA VAL A 18 -9.62 7.81 2.86
C VAL A 18 -8.15 8.19 2.96
N ARG A 19 -7.62 8.96 2.00
CA ARG A 19 -6.24 9.47 2.08
C ARG A 19 -6.03 10.36 3.31
N GLY A 20 -7.01 11.21 3.61
CA GLY A 20 -6.98 12.07 4.80
C GLY A 20 -6.92 11.27 6.10
N GLU A 21 -7.73 10.23 6.23
CA GLU A 21 -7.71 9.33 7.38
C GLU A 21 -6.35 8.63 7.53
N LEU A 22 -5.82 8.07 6.45
CA LEU A 22 -4.50 7.43 6.47
C LEU A 22 -3.40 8.43 6.86
N GLY A 23 -3.48 9.67 6.37
CA GLY A 23 -2.55 10.74 6.71
C GLY A 23 -2.58 11.07 8.21
N GLU A 24 -3.75 11.15 8.82
CA GLU A 24 -3.90 11.35 10.26
C GLU A 24 -3.30 10.20 11.07
N ARG A 25 -3.55 8.97 10.64
CA ARG A 25 -2.99 7.77 11.29
C ARG A 25 -1.46 7.73 11.16
N LEU A 26 -0.93 8.00 9.98
CA LEU A 26 0.52 8.15 9.77
C LEU A 26 1.11 9.24 10.67
N GLY A 27 0.37 10.31 10.90
CA GLY A 27 0.77 11.42 11.77
C GLY A 27 0.92 11.03 13.25
N ARG A 28 0.34 9.92 13.68
CA ARG A 28 0.48 9.40 15.06
C ARG A 28 1.76 8.59 15.25
N LEU A 29 2.42 8.18 14.17
CA LEU A 29 3.69 7.46 14.27
C LEU A 29 4.81 8.39 14.73
N THR A 30 5.68 7.84 15.56
CA THR A 30 6.97 8.45 15.94
C THR A 30 8.08 7.47 15.59
N PRO A 31 9.34 7.93 15.51
CA PRO A 31 10.47 7.01 15.28
C PRO A 31 10.57 5.88 16.33
N GLU A 32 10.02 6.11 17.53
CA GLU A 32 10.04 5.17 18.65
C GLU A 32 8.81 4.25 18.70
N SER A 33 7.83 4.44 17.83
CA SER A 33 6.64 3.57 17.77
C SER A 33 7.03 2.11 17.62
N LYS A 34 6.36 1.23 18.39
CA LYS A 34 6.66 -0.20 18.43
C LYS A 34 5.65 -1.01 17.64
N ALA A 35 6.14 -1.96 16.86
CA ALA A 35 5.30 -2.92 16.16
C ALA A 35 4.66 -3.92 17.13
N ARG A 36 3.39 -4.22 16.92
CA ARG A 36 2.67 -5.27 17.65
C ARG A 36 3.02 -6.67 17.17
N TRP A 37 3.53 -6.78 15.96
CA TRP A 37 4.05 -8.03 15.37
C TRP A 37 5.09 -7.69 14.30
N GLY A 38 5.86 -8.71 13.91
CA GLY A 38 6.89 -8.56 12.88
C GLY A 38 8.17 -7.89 13.39
N SER A 39 9.09 -7.65 12.48
CA SER A 39 10.44 -7.18 12.79
C SER A 39 10.72 -5.73 12.37
N PHE A 40 9.77 -5.03 11.76
CA PHE A 40 9.96 -3.63 11.38
C PHE A 40 10.03 -2.72 12.61
N ASP A 41 10.93 -1.76 12.58
CA ASP A 41 10.77 -0.53 13.34
C ASP A 41 9.97 0.51 12.52
N ALA A 42 9.53 1.58 13.15
CA ALA A 42 8.70 2.58 12.48
C ALA A 42 9.42 3.27 11.30
N PRO A 43 10.69 3.71 11.43
CA PRO A 43 11.40 4.30 10.30
C PRO A 43 11.50 3.37 9.09
N ARG A 44 11.78 2.10 9.34
CA ARG A 44 11.89 1.08 8.29
C ARG A 44 10.55 0.83 7.61
N MET A 45 9.48 0.76 8.37
CA MET A 45 8.12 0.57 7.85
C MET A 45 7.71 1.73 6.95
N VAL A 46 7.97 2.97 7.34
CA VAL A 46 7.65 4.15 6.53
C VAL A 46 8.37 4.10 5.18
N CYS A 47 9.65 3.76 5.16
CA CYS A 47 10.42 3.59 3.92
C CYS A 47 9.88 2.44 3.07
N HIS A 48 9.47 1.33 3.69
CA HIS A 48 8.84 0.20 2.99
C HIS A 48 7.53 0.60 2.31
N LEU A 49 6.71 1.43 2.95
CA LEU A 49 5.50 1.97 2.32
C LEU A 49 5.83 2.80 1.08
N SER A 50 6.86 3.64 1.15
CA SER A 50 7.31 4.43 0.00
C SER A 50 7.79 3.55 -1.15
N ASP A 51 8.60 2.54 -0.85
CA ASP A 51 9.08 1.60 -1.86
C ASP A 51 7.94 0.85 -2.54
N SER A 52 6.92 0.45 -1.76
CA SER A 52 5.73 -0.22 -2.30
C SER A 52 4.89 0.69 -3.19
N LEU A 53 4.69 1.94 -2.79
CA LEU A 53 3.98 2.94 -3.59
C LEU A 53 4.73 3.24 -4.89
N ASP A 54 6.05 3.34 -4.84
CA ASP A 54 6.88 3.56 -6.03
C ASP A 54 6.72 2.44 -7.06
N THR A 55 6.50 1.19 -6.64
CA THR A 55 6.22 0.08 -7.55
C THR A 55 4.95 0.33 -8.35
N GLY A 56 3.88 0.80 -7.71
CA GLY A 56 2.63 1.17 -8.37
C GLY A 56 2.75 2.42 -9.26
N LEU A 57 3.73 3.26 -8.98
CA LEU A 57 4.03 4.46 -9.78
C LEU A 57 4.96 4.19 -10.97
N GLY A 58 5.30 2.93 -11.23
CA GLY A 58 6.18 2.57 -12.35
C GLY A 58 7.67 2.61 -12.01
N GLY A 59 8.03 2.45 -10.75
CA GLY A 59 9.41 2.30 -10.29
C GLY A 59 10.07 1.01 -10.78
N VAL A 60 11.11 0.57 -10.10
CA VAL A 60 11.87 -0.63 -10.51
C VAL A 60 10.94 -1.85 -10.56
N PRO A 61 10.83 -2.54 -11.71
CA PRO A 61 10.02 -3.74 -11.82
C PRO A 61 10.54 -4.86 -10.91
N ILE A 62 9.62 -5.58 -10.29
CA ILE A 62 9.92 -6.76 -9.50
C ILE A 62 9.41 -7.97 -10.25
N ALA A 63 10.24 -8.99 -10.40
CA ALA A 63 9.86 -10.22 -11.08
C ALA A 63 8.66 -10.89 -10.40
N THR A 64 7.69 -11.33 -11.19
CA THR A 64 6.50 -12.01 -10.68
C THR A 64 6.87 -13.40 -10.17
N THR A 65 6.73 -13.60 -8.88
CA THR A 65 7.14 -14.84 -8.19
C THR A 65 6.01 -15.52 -7.42
N GLY A 66 4.86 -14.86 -7.27
CA GLY A 66 3.72 -15.43 -6.56
C GLY A 66 3.07 -16.60 -7.28
N PRO A 67 2.25 -17.43 -6.57
CA PRO A 67 1.51 -18.51 -7.18
C PRO A 67 0.66 -18.03 -8.35
N TRP A 68 0.71 -18.73 -9.48
CA TRP A 68 -0.02 -18.32 -10.68
C TRP A 68 -1.54 -18.15 -10.48
N VAL A 69 -2.11 -18.91 -9.53
CA VAL A 69 -3.54 -18.85 -9.18
C VAL A 69 -3.96 -17.48 -8.69
N LEU A 70 -3.05 -16.72 -8.03
CA LEU A 70 -3.31 -15.36 -7.54
C LEU A 70 -3.36 -14.31 -8.65
N ARG A 71 -3.01 -14.69 -9.88
CA ARG A 71 -3.09 -13.80 -11.04
C ARG A 71 -4.40 -13.92 -11.78
N ARG A 72 -5.27 -14.86 -11.37
CA ARG A 72 -6.51 -15.21 -12.06
C ARG A 72 -7.74 -15.05 -11.19
N PHE A 73 -8.83 -14.58 -11.82
CA PHE A 73 -10.15 -14.60 -11.19
C PHE A 73 -10.58 -16.05 -10.91
N PRO A 74 -11.21 -16.36 -9.75
CA PRO A 74 -11.61 -15.41 -8.70
C PRO A 74 -10.55 -15.15 -7.63
N MET A 75 -9.42 -15.88 -7.60
CA MET A 75 -8.44 -15.81 -6.53
C MET A 75 -7.74 -14.46 -6.43
N LYS A 76 -7.40 -13.86 -7.58
CA LYS A 76 -6.85 -12.50 -7.62
C LYS A 76 -7.80 -11.51 -6.94
N HIS A 77 -9.07 -11.55 -7.28
CA HIS A 77 -10.10 -10.67 -6.71
C HIS A 77 -10.26 -10.90 -5.21
N LEU A 78 -10.33 -12.15 -4.76
CA LEU A 78 -10.43 -12.49 -3.33
C LEU A 78 -9.23 -11.97 -2.55
N ALA A 79 -8.02 -12.18 -3.06
CA ALA A 79 -6.80 -11.74 -2.39
C ALA A 79 -6.67 -10.21 -2.34
N LEU A 80 -7.11 -9.50 -3.38
CA LEU A 80 -7.07 -8.04 -3.41
C LEU A 80 -8.13 -7.40 -2.51
N TYR A 81 -9.35 -7.93 -2.51
CA TYR A 81 -10.51 -7.22 -1.96
C TYR A 81 -11.16 -7.88 -0.74
N VAL A 82 -10.94 -9.15 -0.49
CA VAL A 82 -11.69 -9.91 0.52
C VAL A 82 -10.78 -10.45 1.63
N ILE A 83 -9.70 -11.14 1.26
CA ILE A 83 -8.82 -11.81 2.22
C ILE A 83 -7.89 -10.79 2.88
N PRO A 84 -7.80 -10.74 4.23
CA PRO A 84 -6.85 -9.88 4.91
C PRO A 84 -5.41 -10.20 4.52
N MET A 85 -4.55 -9.18 4.54
CA MET A 85 -3.12 -9.36 4.30
C MET A 85 -2.52 -10.22 5.42
N PRO A 86 -1.74 -11.27 5.09
CA PRO A 86 -1.17 -12.15 6.12
C PRO A 86 -0.12 -11.42 6.95
N LYS A 87 -0.14 -11.64 8.26
CA LYS A 87 0.89 -11.16 9.17
C LYS A 87 2.19 -11.93 8.95
N GLY A 88 3.32 -11.22 8.96
CA GLY A 88 4.64 -11.84 8.85
C GLY A 88 5.03 -12.29 7.44
N ALA A 89 4.31 -11.87 6.39
CA ALA A 89 4.74 -12.07 5.02
C ALA A 89 6.05 -11.32 4.76
N LYS A 90 7.02 -12.00 4.13
CA LYS A 90 8.32 -11.39 3.81
C LYS A 90 8.20 -10.53 2.55
N ALA A 91 8.70 -9.29 2.64
CA ALA A 91 8.79 -8.40 1.49
C ALA A 91 10.00 -8.77 0.62
N PRO A 92 9.88 -8.63 -0.72
CA PRO A 92 11.04 -8.70 -1.59
C PRO A 92 12.05 -7.59 -1.27
N ARG A 93 13.31 -7.82 -1.61
CA ARG A 93 14.40 -6.86 -1.33
C ARG A 93 14.14 -5.49 -1.95
N GLU A 94 13.52 -5.46 -3.11
CA GLU A 94 13.17 -4.24 -3.85
C GLU A 94 12.19 -3.34 -3.08
N LEU A 95 11.40 -3.91 -2.18
CA LEU A 95 10.50 -3.18 -1.29
C LEU A 95 11.15 -2.79 0.04
N LEU A 96 12.45 -3.03 0.20
CA LEU A 96 13.25 -2.71 1.38
C LEU A 96 14.52 -1.94 1.01
N LYS A 97 14.56 -1.35 -0.18
CA LYS A 97 15.77 -0.73 -0.74
C LYS A 97 16.11 0.61 -0.11
N THR A 98 15.11 1.38 0.33
CA THR A 98 15.32 2.72 0.87
C THR A 98 15.72 2.63 2.33
N ALA A 99 16.89 3.19 2.66
CA ALA A 99 17.33 3.33 4.04
C ALA A 99 16.61 4.50 4.72
N PRO A 100 16.21 4.36 5.99
CA PRO A 100 15.61 5.48 6.73
C PRO A 100 16.53 6.69 6.82
N GLY A 101 15.96 7.87 6.56
CA GLY A 101 16.59 9.16 6.72
C GLY A 101 15.89 9.99 7.80
N ASP A 102 15.56 11.23 7.49
CA ASP A 102 14.73 12.05 8.38
C ASP A 102 13.30 11.50 8.40
N PHE A 103 12.81 11.18 9.58
CA PHE A 103 11.50 10.51 9.75
C PHE A 103 10.33 11.33 9.20
N GLU A 104 10.35 12.65 9.45
CA GLU A 104 9.28 13.53 8.95
C GLU A 104 9.30 13.67 7.44
N GLU A 105 10.49 13.72 6.83
CA GLU A 105 10.65 13.75 5.38
C GLU A 105 10.21 12.43 4.77
N ASP A 106 10.61 11.30 5.35
CA ASP A 106 10.21 9.97 4.88
C ASP A 106 8.69 9.79 4.96
N ARG A 107 8.07 10.23 6.05
CA ARG A 107 6.61 10.20 6.22
C ARG A 107 5.90 11.09 5.19
N ARG A 108 6.41 12.29 4.96
CA ARG A 108 5.89 13.18 3.92
C ARG A 108 5.98 12.54 2.54
N GLY A 109 7.06 11.83 2.27
CA GLY A 109 7.26 11.09 1.04
C GLY A 109 6.18 10.03 0.78
N VAL A 110 5.68 9.38 1.83
CA VAL A 110 4.53 8.46 1.72
C VAL A 110 3.27 9.20 1.28
N LEU A 111 2.98 10.33 1.92
CA LEU A 111 1.79 11.13 1.60
C LEU A 111 1.82 11.64 0.15
N GLU A 112 2.95 12.13 -0.31
CA GLU A 112 3.13 12.61 -1.69
C GLU A 112 2.90 11.49 -2.71
N ARG A 113 3.43 10.29 -2.43
CA ARG A 113 3.24 9.11 -3.29
C ARG A 113 1.79 8.64 -3.33
N MET A 114 1.10 8.70 -2.20
CA MET A 114 -0.35 8.41 -2.15
C MET A 114 -1.13 9.34 -3.07
N GLU A 115 -0.86 10.64 -3.02
CA GLU A 115 -1.50 11.63 -3.89
C GLU A 115 -1.19 11.38 -5.36
N ARG A 116 0.05 11.08 -5.69
CA ARG A 116 0.46 10.76 -7.07
C ARG A 116 -0.22 9.52 -7.59
N LEU A 117 -0.28 8.44 -6.79
CA LEU A 117 -0.93 7.20 -7.18
C LEU A 117 -2.43 7.40 -7.38
N ALA A 118 -3.07 8.16 -6.48
CA ALA A 118 -4.49 8.49 -6.57
C ALA A 118 -4.82 9.33 -7.81
N GLY A 119 -3.88 10.13 -8.29
CA GLY A 119 -4.04 10.98 -9.46
C GLY A 119 -3.80 10.30 -10.80
N LEU A 120 -3.34 9.06 -10.83
CA LEU A 120 -3.10 8.36 -12.09
C LEU A 120 -4.41 8.09 -12.84
N PRO A 121 -4.39 8.16 -14.19
CA PRO A 121 -5.59 7.85 -14.97
C PRO A 121 -6.04 6.40 -14.74
N ARG A 122 -7.32 6.13 -14.98
CA ARG A 122 -7.82 4.76 -15.01
C ARG A 122 -7.19 4.02 -16.19
N GLY A 123 -6.93 2.75 -16.02
CA GLY A 123 -6.32 1.91 -17.04
C GLY A 123 -5.25 0.99 -16.48
N GLU A 124 -4.46 0.41 -17.36
CA GLU A 124 -3.40 -0.53 -17.01
C GLU A 124 -2.29 0.17 -16.22
N GLY A 125 -1.86 -0.49 -15.16
CA GLY A 125 -0.71 -0.10 -14.36
C GLY A 125 0.47 -1.08 -14.52
N PRO A 126 1.55 -0.87 -13.76
CA PRO A 126 2.67 -1.80 -13.73
C PRO A 126 2.26 -3.18 -13.22
N ASP A 127 3.05 -4.20 -13.57
CA ASP A 127 2.86 -5.54 -13.02
C ASP A 127 3.27 -5.61 -11.56
N HIS A 128 2.48 -6.36 -10.78
CA HIS A 128 2.79 -6.65 -9.38
C HIS A 128 3.50 -8.00 -9.26
N PHE A 129 4.44 -8.12 -8.34
CA PHE A 129 5.25 -9.34 -8.18
C PHE A 129 4.44 -10.59 -7.76
N ILE A 130 3.26 -10.42 -7.16
CA ILE A 130 2.36 -11.52 -6.81
C ILE A 130 1.23 -11.65 -7.83
N PHE A 131 0.57 -10.55 -8.15
CA PHE A 131 -0.67 -10.55 -8.91
C PHE A 131 -0.48 -10.40 -10.42
N GLY A 132 0.74 -10.12 -10.89
CA GLY A 132 0.98 -9.82 -12.30
C GLY A 132 0.30 -8.52 -12.71
N SER A 133 -0.41 -8.53 -13.83
CA SER A 133 -1.07 -7.32 -14.35
C SER A 133 -2.09 -6.75 -13.36
N LEU A 134 -1.94 -5.48 -13.03
CA LEU A 134 -2.87 -4.70 -12.21
C LEU A 134 -3.25 -3.40 -12.92
N THR A 135 -4.53 -3.03 -12.81
CA THR A 135 -4.96 -1.69 -13.20
C THR A 135 -4.52 -0.66 -12.15
N ASN A 136 -4.52 0.62 -12.52
CA ASN A 136 -4.24 1.70 -11.56
C ASN A 136 -5.28 1.75 -10.43
N ASP A 137 -6.52 1.39 -10.69
CA ASP A 137 -7.54 1.27 -9.63
C ASP A 137 -7.23 0.13 -8.66
N GLU A 138 -6.77 -1.02 -9.17
CA GLU A 138 -6.33 -2.14 -8.33
C GLU A 138 -5.10 -1.76 -7.50
N TRP A 139 -4.14 -1.03 -8.07
CA TRP A 139 -2.99 -0.50 -7.32
C TRP A 139 -3.40 0.43 -6.18
N ASN A 140 -4.40 1.29 -6.41
CA ASN A 140 -4.93 2.18 -5.37
C ASN A 140 -5.61 1.42 -4.24
N ALA A 141 -6.37 0.38 -4.55
CA ALA A 141 -7.00 -0.49 -3.56
C ALA A 141 -5.96 -1.31 -2.77
N LEU A 142 -5.00 -1.89 -3.45
CA LEU A 142 -3.94 -2.70 -2.84
C LEU A 142 -3.08 -1.86 -1.88
N ASN A 143 -2.70 -0.65 -2.29
CA ASN A 143 -1.89 0.23 -1.46
C ASN A 143 -2.65 0.75 -0.25
N TRP A 144 -3.96 1.03 -0.38
CA TRP A 144 -4.76 1.30 0.81
C TRP A 144 -4.66 0.15 1.81
N LYS A 145 -4.90 -1.07 1.35
CA LYS A 145 -4.86 -2.28 2.18
C LYS A 145 -3.49 -2.49 2.83
N HIS A 146 -2.42 -2.25 2.09
CA HIS A 146 -1.06 -2.39 2.55
C HIS A 146 -0.71 -1.36 3.63
N ILE A 147 -1.06 -0.10 3.41
CA ILE A 147 -0.83 0.97 4.37
C ILE A 147 -1.66 0.73 5.64
N ASP A 148 -2.94 0.41 5.50
CA ASP A 148 -3.82 0.08 6.63
C ASP A 148 -3.24 -1.07 7.47
N HIS A 149 -2.77 -2.13 6.82
CA HIS A 149 -2.14 -3.27 7.48
C HIS A 149 -0.94 -2.84 8.34
N HIS A 150 -0.03 -2.04 7.79
CA HIS A 150 1.14 -1.59 8.51
C HIS A 150 0.83 -0.56 9.60
N LEU A 151 -0.16 0.30 9.41
CA LEU A 151 -0.60 1.20 10.47
C LEU A 151 -1.19 0.42 11.66
N ARG A 152 -2.00 -0.61 11.40
CA ARG A 152 -2.47 -1.53 12.45
C ARG A 152 -1.33 -2.26 13.13
N GLN A 153 -0.30 -2.64 12.38
CA GLN A 153 0.91 -3.25 12.92
C GLN A 153 1.56 -2.37 14.01
N PHE A 154 1.47 -1.05 13.89
CA PHE A 154 1.99 -0.09 14.85
C PHE A 154 0.92 0.50 15.77
N GLY A 155 -0.29 -0.02 15.74
CA GLY A 155 -1.36 0.42 16.64
C GLY A 155 -1.99 1.77 16.29
N CYS A 156 -1.87 2.17 15.04
CA CYS A 156 -2.42 3.42 14.54
C CYS A 156 -3.73 3.23 13.76
#